data_c8229f764ca3e1510fd32ffe642ba4d2
#
_entry.id   c8229f764ca3e1510fd32ffe642ba4d2
#
_cell.length_a   1.000
_cell.length_b   1.000
_cell.length_c   1.000
_cell.angle_alpha   90.00
_cell.angle_beta   90.00
_cell.angle_gamma   90.00
#
_symmetry.space_group_name_H-M   'P 1'
#
loop_
_entity.id
_entity.type
_entity.pdbx_description
1 polymer ?
#
loop_
_entity_poly.entity_id
_entity_poly.type
_entity_poly.pdbx_seq_one_letter_code
_entity_poly.pdbx_strand_id
1 'polypeptide(L)'
;WYDGLLSEWNNETAVQLGPDNYDTIGGWRIYEVTCDDPGLSKPAFLSSKLVEAPNAEEAAALDRYVERFVWGGLQCTEQEPYPYGIYGIPDWHVLRNSKDEDVRGKLHIWRIYDYPHIALMYYNLYRMRRLYPALPLSQSAETYLIRAARTLIAMFTIPLELDDWSAFGTGLYNELAAEDILKALEKESMPDLRLRLERLWNRK
;
A
#
# COMPACT_ATOMS: atom_id res chain seq x y z
N TRP A 1 7.68 -12.56 8.86
CA TRP A 1 6.85 -11.56 8.25
C TRP A 1 7.54 -10.22 8.16
N TYR A 2 7.19 -9.28 8.98
CA TYR A 2 7.85 -8.00 9.17
C TYR A 2 8.41 -7.95 10.58
N ASP A 3 9.48 -7.23 10.76
CA ASP A 3 10.08 -7.09 12.07
C ASP A 3 9.35 -6.04 12.91
N GLY A 4 9.75 -5.93 14.17
CA GLY A 4 9.06 -5.14 15.16
C GLY A 4 8.89 -3.66 14.90
N LEU A 5 9.55 -3.11 13.90
CA LEU A 5 9.49 -1.66 13.62
C LEU A 5 8.10 -1.20 13.20
N LEU A 6 7.36 -2.07 12.49
CA LEU A 6 6.03 -1.76 11.95
C LEU A 6 4.91 -2.52 12.65
N SER A 7 5.20 -3.38 13.62
CA SER A 7 4.17 -4.13 14.36
C SER A 7 3.79 -3.47 15.69
N GLU A 8 2.59 -3.78 16.15
CA GLU A 8 2.05 -3.26 17.40
C GLU A 8 2.62 -4.02 18.61
N TRP A 9 2.70 -3.37 19.74
CA TRP A 9 3.01 -3.98 21.02
C TRP A 9 1.73 -4.07 21.88
N ASN A 10 1.39 -5.27 22.32
CA ASN A 10 0.31 -5.46 23.26
C ASN A 10 0.84 -5.32 24.68
N ASN A 11 0.42 -4.27 25.39
CA ASN A 11 0.87 -3.99 26.75
C ASN A 11 0.33 -4.98 27.79
N GLU A 12 -0.80 -5.62 27.54
CA GLU A 12 -1.43 -6.56 28.47
C GLU A 12 -0.70 -7.92 28.46
N THR A 13 -0.38 -8.40 27.26
CA THR A 13 0.26 -9.71 27.10
C THR A 13 1.79 -9.62 26.98
N ALA A 14 2.35 -8.41 26.89
CA ALA A 14 3.76 -8.14 26.64
C ALA A 14 4.30 -8.86 25.39
N VAL A 15 3.49 -8.91 24.34
CA VAL A 15 3.80 -9.58 23.08
C VAL A 15 3.75 -8.59 21.94
N GLN A 16 4.71 -8.67 21.05
CA GLN A 16 4.68 -7.96 19.79
C GLN A 16 3.73 -8.67 18.81
N LEU A 17 2.79 -7.93 18.25
CA LEU A 17 1.81 -8.49 17.33
C LEU A 17 2.41 -8.78 15.98
N GLY A 18 1.99 -9.87 15.41
CA GLY A 18 2.40 -10.31 14.10
C GLY A 18 1.44 -11.38 13.59
N PRO A 19 1.67 -11.93 12.39
CA PRO A 19 0.78 -12.93 11.82
C PRO A 19 0.56 -14.16 12.68
N ASP A 20 1.61 -14.58 13.42
CA ASP A 20 1.57 -15.82 14.21
C ASP A 20 0.75 -15.70 15.50
N ASN A 21 0.44 -14.49 15.94
CA ASN A 21 -0.35 -14.24 17.15
C ASN A 21 -1.54 -13.31 16.90
N TYR A 22 -1.92 -13.14 15.66
CA TYR A 22 -2.97 -12.27 15.20
C TYR A 22 -4.32 -12.56 15.86
N ASP A 23 -4.63 -13.86 16.04
CA ASP A 23 -5.89 -14.33 16.60
C ASP A 23 -5.94 -14.30 18.13
N THR A 24 -4.84 -13.94 18.78
CA THR A 24 -4.77 -13.89 20.26
C THR A 24 -5.46 -12.69 20.86
N ILE A 25 -5.82 -11.70 20.05
CA ILE A 25 -6.48 -10.47 20.48
C ILE A 25 -7.90 -10.45 19.93
N GLY A 26 -8.87 -10.44 20.83
CA GLY A 26 -10.27 -10.28 20.46
C GLY A 26 -10.58 -8.88 19.96
N GLY A 27 -11.57 -8.78 19.09
CA GLY A 27 -12.08 -7.53 18.59
C GLY A 27 -11.48 -7.08 17.25
N TRP A 28 -11.94 -5.93 16.78
CA TRP A 28 -11.53 -5.37 15.50
C TRP A 28 -10.24 -4.55 15.61
N ARG A 29 -9.25 -4.85 14.78
CA ARG A 29 -7.88 -4.33 14.86
C ARG A 29 -7.54 -3.43 13.68
N ILE A 30 -8.28 -2.34 13.54
CA ILE A 30 -8.07 -1.36 12.46
C ILE A 30 -6.77 -0.56 12.59
N TYR A 31 -6.15 -0.58 13.78
CA TYR A 31 -4.94 0.19 14.05
C TYR A 31 -3.64 -0.56 13.77
N GLU A 32 -3.73 -1.82 13.38
CA GLU A 32 -2.57 -2.62 13.02
C GLU A 32 -2.04 -2.23 11.63
N VAL A 33 -0.76 -2.52 11.39
CA VAL A 33 -0.11 -2.28 10.09
C VAL A 33 -0.53 -3.34 9.05
N THR A 34 -1.79 -3.74 9.09
CA THR A 34 -2.34 -4.80 8.25
C THR A 34 -3.29 -4.29 7.20
N CYS A 35 -4.07 -3.28 7.54
CA CYS A 35 -5.08 -2.69 6.67
C CYS A 35 -5.62 -1.41 7.30
N ASP A 36 -6.52 -0.72 6.58
CA ASP A 36 -7.17 0.51 7.02
C ASP A 36 -6.23 1.73 7.18
N ASP A 37 -6.80 2.93 7.18
CA ASP A 37 -6.07 4.19 7.26
C ASP A 37 -5.08 4.26 8.44
N PRO A 38 -5.48 3.95 9.68
CA PRO A 38 -4.58 4.05 10.82
C PRO A 38 -3.40 3.07 10.75
N GLY A 39 -3.62 1.87 10.22
CA GLY A 39 -2.59 0.86 10.01
C GLY A 39 -1.63 1.25 8.90
N LEU A 40 -2.16 1.59 7.73
CA LEU A 40 -1.38 1.86 6.53
C LEU A 40 -0.68 3.23 6.52
N SER A 41 -1.13 4.17 7.35
CA SER A 41 -0.43 5.45 7.54
C SER A 41 0.96 5.28 8.17
N LYS A 42 1.19 4.23 8.95
CA LYS A 42 2.49 3.98 9.61
C LYS A 42 3.62 3.70 8.61
N PRO A 43 3.51 2.72 7.69
CA PRO A 43 4.53 2.51 6.67
C PRO A 43 4.65 3.69 5.70
N ALA A 44 3.55 4.39 5.40
CA ALA A 44 3.57 5.62 4.61
C ALA A 44 4.38 6.72 5.31
N PHE A 45 4.16 6.92 6.61
CA PHE A 45 4.94 7.86 7.42
C PHE A 45 6.41 7.47 7.51
N LEU A 46 6.72 6.20 7.80
CA LEU A 46 8.10 5.71 7.86
C LEU A 46 8.82 5.94 6.52
N SER A 47 8.16 5.64 5.40
CA SER A 47 8.73 5.89 4.08
C SER A 47 9.04 7.36 3.84
N SER A 48 8.14 8.27 4.27
CA SER A 48 8.34 9.72 4.15
C SER A 48 9.51 10.20 5.02
N LYS A 49 9.61 9.72 6.26
CA LYS A 49 10.73 9.99 7.16
C LYS A 49 12.07 9.54 6.55
N LEU A 50 12.10 8.38 5.92
CA LEU A 50 13.33 7.81 5.35
C LEU A 50 13.83 8.56 4.10
N VAL A 51 12.97 9.26 3.39
CA VAL A 51 13.39 10.15 2.31
C VAL A 51 14.16 11.35 2.84
N GLU A 52 13.76 11.88 3.99
CA GLU A 52 14.38 13.08 4.61
C GLU A 52 15.56 12.71 5.53
N ALA A 53 15.44 11.58 6.22
CA ALA A 53 16.44 11.09 7.19
C ALA A 53 16.69 9.59 6.95
N PRO A 54 17.52 9.23 5.96
CA PRO A 54 17.75 7.85 5.58
C PRO A 54 18.43 7.06 6.71
N ASN A 55 17.94 5.84 6.93
CA ASN A 55 18.49 4.87 7.87
C ASN A 55 18.43 3.49 7.23
N ALA A 56 19.55 2.78 7.17
CA ALA A 56 19.66 1.51 6.45
C ALA A 56 18.86 0.37 7.12
N GLU A 57 18.80 0.33 8.45
CA GLU A 57 18.06 -0.70 9.19
C GLU A 57 16.56 -0.51 9.03
N GLU A 58 16.07 0.72 9.17
CA GLU A 58 14.67 1.05 8.96
C GLU A 58 14.25 0.85 7.49
N ALA A 59 15.12 1.20 6.54
CA ALA A 59 14.87 0.96 5.11
C ALA A 59 14.77 -0.53 4.81
N ALA A 60 15.65 -1.35 5.40
CA ALA A 60 15.59 -2.80 5.27
C ALA A 60 14.31 -3.39 5.90
N ALA A 61 13.87 -2.86 7.04
CA ALA A 61 12.63 -3.28 7.69
C ALA A 61 11.40 -2.93 6.82
N LEU A 62 11.36 -1.72 6.29
CA LEU A 62 10.29 -1.29 5.37
C LEU A 62 10.27 -2.14 4.09
N ASP A 63 11.44 -2.42 3.51
CA ASP A 63 11.57 -3.26 2.32
C ASP A 63 11.05 -4.68 2.57
N ARG A 64 11.43 -5.30 3.69
CA ARG A 64 10.89 -6.62 4.10
C ARG A 64 9.38 -6.60 4.28
N TYR A 65 8.84 -5.56 4.91
CA TYR A 65 7.40 -5.38 5.05
C TYR A 65 6.71 -5.31 3.68
N VAL A 66 7.25 -4.53 2.76
CA VAL A 66 6.69 -4.39 1.40
C VAL A 66 6.72 -5.71 0.64
N GLU A 67 7.86 -6.39 0.60
CA GLU A 67 8.04 -7.58 -0.25
C GLU A 67 7.46 -8.87 0.34
N ARG A 68 7.25 -8.93 1.65
CA ARG A 68 6.73 -10.13 2.32
C ARG A 68 5.28 -10.01 2.80
N PHE A 69 4.81 -8.80 3.03
CA PHE A 69 3.50 -8.56 3.57
C PHE A 69 2.58 -7.82 2.60
N VAL A 70 3.05 -6.74 1.97
CA VAL A 70 2.22 -5.93 1.08
C VAL A 70 2.09 -6.61 -0.29
N TRP A 71 3.17 -6.75 -1.02
CA TRP A 71 3.13 -7.26 -2.40
C TRP A 71 2.87 -8.76 -2.46
N GLY A 72 1.73 -9.13 -3.03
CA GLY A 72 1.28 -10.53 -3.05
C GLY A 72 0.64 -11.01 -1.75
N GLY A 73 0.52 -10.12 -0.76
CA GLY A 73 -0.19 -10.33 0.50
C GLY A 73 -1.38 -9.37 0.61
N LEU A 74 -1.20 -8.26 1.32
CA LEU A 74 -2.23 -7.23 1.45
C LEU A 74 -2.66 -6.64 0.11
N GLN A 75 -1.75 -6.52 -0.84
CA GLN A 75 -1.99 -6.03 -2.18
C GLN A 75 -1.94 -7.16 -3.21
N CYS A 76 -2.87 -7.15 -4.16
CA CYS A 76 -2.86 -8.06 -5.30
C CYS A 76 -1.68 -7.75 -6.24
N THR A 77 -1.06 -8.81 -6.77
CA THR A 77 -0.02 -8.73 -7.80
C THR A 77 -0.60 -8.47 -9.19
N GLU A 78 0.26 -8.35 -10.18
CA GLU A 78 -0.15 -8.13 -11.58
C GLU A 78 -0.89 -9.32 -12.21
N GLN A 79 -0.68 -10.54 -11.69
CA GLN A 79 -1.25 -11.76 -12.23
C GLN A 79 -2.61 -12.11 -11.62
N GLU A 80 -3.06 -11.36 -10.64
CA GLU A 80 -4.32 -11.61 -9.97
C GLU A 80 -5.49 -10.87 -10.64
N PRO A 81 -6.74 -11.31 -10.44
CA PRO A 81 -7.90 -10.78 -11.14
C PRO A 81 -8.12 -9.27 -10.98
N TYR A 82 -7.71 -8.71 -9.84
CA TYR A 82 -7.79 -7.28 -9.53
C TYR A 82 -6.39 -6.71 -9.24
N PRO A 83 -5.55 -6.55 -10.26
CA PRO A 83 -4.17 -6.13 -10.06
C PRO A 83 -4.06 -4.82 -9.28
N TYR A 84 -3.16 -4.79 -8.29
CA TYR A 84 -2.94 -3.66 -7.38
C TYR A 84 -4.09 -3.35 -6.43
N GLY A 85 -5.13 -4.17 -6.37
CA GLY A 85 -6.19 -4.10 -5.36
C GLY A 85 -5.63 -4.27 -3.95
N ILE A 86 -6.18 -3.55 -2.97
CA ILE A 86 -5.71 -3.58 -1.57
C ILE A 86 -6.85 -4.08 -0.68
N TYR A 87 -6.58 -5.11 0.09
CA TYR A 87 -7.53 -5.67 1.03
C TYR A 87 -7.71 -4.74 2.23
N GLY A 88 -8.94 -4.28 2.45
CA GLY A 88 -9.31 -3.36 3.51
C GLY A 88 -9.90 -4.03 4.76
N ILE A 89 -9.51 -5.28 5.07
CA ILE A 89 -10.01 -6.02 6.22
C ILE A 89 -8.88 -6.70 7.01
N PRO A 90 -9.02 -6.84 8.35
CA PRO A 90 -8.01 -7.48 9.20
C PRO A 90 -7.73 -8.93 8.81
N ASP A 91 -8.75 -9.67 8.41
CA ASP A 91 -8.65 -11.11 8.09
C ASP A 91 -8.32 -11.40 6.62
N TRP A 92 -7.78 -10.42 5.91
CA TRP A 92 -7.43 -10.56 4.48
C TRP A 92 -6.56 -11.79 4.19
N HIS A 93 -5.66 -12.17 5.09
CA HIS A 93 -4.76 -13.30 4.93
C HIS A 93 -5.50 -14.65 4.90
N VAL A 94 -6.66 -14.74 5.56
CA VAL A 94 -7.54 -15.92 5.54
C VAL A 94 -8.46 -15.92 4.33
N LEU A 95 -8.94 -14.73 3.94
CA LEU A 95 -10.00 -14.56 2.96
C LEU A 95 -9.50 -14.26 1.55
N ARG A 96 -8.21 -13.91 1.40
CA ARG A 96 -7.58 -13.46 0.15
C ARG A 96 -7.86 -14.37 -1.05
N ASN A 97 -7.79 -15.68 -0.84
CA ASN A 97 -8.00 -16.67 -1.88
C ASN A 97 -9.41 -17.30 -1.82
N SER A 98 -10.33 -16.70 -1.06
CA SER A 98 -11.70 -17.14 -1.02
C SER A 98 -12.33 -17.07 -2.41
N LYS A 99 -13.10 -18.11 -2.75
CA LYS A 99 -13.94 -18.13 -3.95
C LYS A 99 -15.27 -17.40 -3.75
N ASP A 100 -15.53 -16.93 -2.52
CA ASP A 100 -16.68 -16.12 -2.22
C ASP A 100 -16.67 -14.87 -3.08
N GLU A 101 -17.71 -14.69 -3.85
CA GLU A 101 -17.90 -13.50 -4.69
C GLU A 101 -18.53 -12.35 -3.91
N ASP A 102 -18.93 -12.61 -2.67
CA ASP A 102 -19.49 -11.63 -1.76
C ASP A 102 -18.41 -10.89 -0.93
N VAL A 103 -18.86 -10.28 0.16
CA VAL A 103 -18.10 -9.42 1.08
C VAL A 103 -16.81 -10.06 1.63
N ARG A 104 -16.61 -11.38 1.52
CA ARG A 104 -15.49 -12.10 2.13
C ARG A 104 -14.33 -12.41 1.18
N GLY A 105 -14.53 -12.28 -0.12
CA GLY A 105 -13.51 -12.59 -1.12
C GLY A 105 -12.96 -11.34 -1.79
N LYS A 106 -13.02 -11.34 -3.13
CA LYS A 106 -12.53 -10.26 -3.98
C LYS A 106 -13.14 -8.87 -3.65
N LEU A 107 -14.34 -8.84 -3.05
CA LEU A 107 -15.03 -7.60 -2.72
C LEU A 107 -14.35 -6.80 -1.61
N HIS A 108 -13.46 -7.39 -0.82
CA HIS A 108 -12.75 -6.66 0.24
C HIS A 108 -11.64 -5.73 -0.26
N ILE A 109 -11.48 -5.56 -1.55
CA ILE A 109 -10.58 -4.58 -2.17
C ILE A 109 -11.30 -3.28 -2.59
N TRP A 110 -12.50 -3.06 -2.09
CA TRP A 110 -13.37 -1.91 -2.38
C TRP A 110 -12.99 -0.62 -1.65
N ARG A 111 -12.14 -0.70 -0.61
CA ARG A 111 -11.90 0.41 0.32
C ARG A 111 -10.93 1.44 -0.27
N ILE A 112 -11.46 2.54 -0.81
CA ILE A 112 -10.70 3.59 -1.48
C ILE A 112 -9.64 4.26 -0.60
N TYR A 113 -9.85 4.30 0.72
CA TYR A 113 -8.98 4.99 1.69
C TYR A 113 -7.58 4.38 1.80
N ASP A 114 -7.44 3.08 1.56
CA ASP A 114 -6.19 2.34 1.76
C ASP A 114 -5.15 2.61 0.65
N TYR A 115 -5.63 2.87 -0.57
CA TYR A 115 -4.78 2.97 -1.75
C TYR A 115 -3.76 4.12 -1.73
N PRO A 116 -4.12 5.37 -1.30
CA PRO A 116 -3.17 6.46 -1.33
C PRO A 116 -1.99 6.28 -0.37
N HIS A 117 -2.20 5.61 0.77
CA HIS A 117 -1.12 5.31 1.72
C HIS A 117 -0.07 4.39 1.09
N ILE A 118 -0.52 3.33 0.43
CA ILE A 118 0.37 2.37 -0.25
C ILE A 118 1.03 3.01 -1.47
N ALA A 119 0.31 3.83 -2.22
CA ALA A 119 0.87 4.58 -3.35
C ALA A 119 1.98 5.55 -2.90
N LEU A 120 1.75 6.32 -1.82
CA LEU A 120 2.76 7.20 -1.23
C LEU A 120 3.98 6.42 -0.75
N MET A 121 3.77 5.29 -0.06
CA MET A 121 4.86 4.43 0.39
C MET A 121 5.73 3.97 -0.78
N TYR A 122 5.16 3.46 -1.87
CA TYR A 122 5.91 3.08 -3.06
C TYR A 122 6.61 4.27 -3.73
N TYR A 123 5.95 5.42 -3.80
CA TYR A 123 6.56 6.63 -4.34
C TYR A 123 7.78 7.06 -3.53
N ASN A 124 7.72 6.99 -2.21
CA ASN A 124 8.86 7.28 -1.36
C ASN A 124 10.00 6.25 -1.50
N LEU A 125 9.68 4.96 -1.70
CA LEU A 125 10.69 3.93 -2.03
C LEU A 125 11.38 4.24 -3.38
N TYR A 126 10.63 4.70 -4.38
CA TYR A 126 11.20 5.23 -5.62
C TYR A 126 12.18 6.38 -5.35
N ARG A 127 11.75 7.38 -4.56
CA ARG A 127 12.60 8.53 -4.18
C ARG A 127 13.87 8.07 -3.47
N MET A 128 13.73 7.20 -2.46
CA MET A 128 14.87 6.66 -1.73
C MET A 128 15.86 5.94 -2.66
N ARG A 129 15.35 5.14 -3.59
CA ARG A 129 16.21 4.42 -4.55
C ARG A 129 16.98 5.37 -5.47
N ARG A 130 16.39 6.51 -5.81
CA ARG A 130 17.04 7.55 -6.62
C ARG A 130 18.03 8.41 -5.82
N LEU A 131 17.68 8.77 -4.59
CA LEU A 131 18.50 9.63 -3.74
C LEU A 131 19.65 8.88 -3.04
N TYR A 132 19.37 7.65 -2.64
CA TYR A 132 20.28 6.84 -1.80
C TYR A 132 20.45 5.42 -2.38
N PRO A 133 21.19 5.24 -3.49
CA PRO A 133 21.32 3.96 -4.17
C PRO A 133 21.88 2.82 -3.30
N ALA A 134 22.61 3.17 -2.24
CA ALA A 134 23.21 2.20 -1.31
C ALA A 134 22.23 1.64 -0.25
N LEU A 135 21.03 2.19 -0.12
CA LEU A 135 20.03 1.64 0.79
C LEU A 135 19.62 0.23 0.36
N PRO A 136 19.39 -0.68 1.33
CA PRO A 136 19.07 -2.08 1.07
C PRO A 136 17.59 -2.26 0.65
N LEU A 137 17.27 -1.79 -0.54
CA LEU A 137 15.94 -1.92 -1.15
C LEU A 137 15.98 -2.99 -2.25
N SER A 138 15.01 -3.88 -2.26
CA SER A 138 14.97 -5.07 -3.14
C SER A 138 14.64 -4.75 -4.59
N GLN A 139 13.83 -3.71 -4.83
CA GLN A 139 13.35 -3.41 -6.18
C GLN A 139 14.07 -2.21 -6.80
N SER A 140 13.95 -2.09 -8.11
CA SER A 140 14.40 -0.91 -8.85
C SER A 140 13.52 0.32 -8.56
N ALA A 141 14.07 1.51 -8.79
CA ALA A 141 13.29 2.75 -8.73
C ALA A 141 12.08 2.69 -9.67
N GLU A 142 12.27 2.17 -10.87
CA GLU A 142 11.22 2.00 -11.88
C GLU A 142 10.09 1.11 -11.36
N THR A 143 10.40 -0.05 -10.76
CA THR A 143 9.40 -0.96 -10.20
C THR A 143 8.55 -0.27 -9.13
N TYR A 144 9.19 0.46 -8.22
CA TYR A 144 8.45 1.18 -7.17
C TYR A 144 7.54 2.28 -7.75
N LEU A 145 8.02 3.03 -8.76
CA LEU A 145 7.21 4.06 -9.39
C LEU A 145 6.01 3.47 -10.17
N ILE A 146 6.20 2.35 -10.86
CA ILE A 146 5.11 1.62 -11.52
C ILE A 146 4.09 1.14 -10.49
N ARG A 147 4.53 0.55 -9.38
CA ARG A 147 3.64 0.12 -8.30
C ARG A 147 2.85 1.29 -7.72
N ALA A 148 3.48 2.45 -7.47
CA ALA A 148 2.81 3.65 -6.99
C ALA A 148 1.69 4.12 -7.94
N ALA A 149 2.02 4.28 -9.21
CA ALA A 149 1.07 4.77 -10.20
C ALA A 149 -0.09 3.79 -10.44
N ARG A 150 0.19 2.50 -10.56
CA ARG A 150 -0.83 1.47 -10.77
C ARG A 150 -1.72 1.28 -9.55
N THR A 151 -1.21 1.48 -8.34
CA THR A 151 -2.03 1.50 -7.11
C THR A 151 -3.05 2.63 -7.14
N LEU A 152 -2.67 3.84 -7.55
CA LEU A 152 -3.63 4.95 -7.72
C LEU A 152 -4.63 4.69 -8.87
N ILE A 153 -4.20 4.09 -9.96
CA ILE A 153 -5.12 3.69 -11.04
C ILE A 153 -6.15 2.67 -10.51
N ALA A 154 -5.70 1.69 -9.73
CA ALA A 154 -6.57 0.70 -9.11
C ALA A 154 -7.59 1.34 -8.15
N MET A 155 -7.19 2.36 -7.38
CA MET A 155 -8.08 3.16 -6.52
C MET A 155 -9.28 3.74 -7.28
N PHE A 156 -9.06 4.25 -8.48
CA PHE A 156 -10.13 4.85 -9.29
C PHE A 156 -10.99 3.84 -10.01
N THR A 157 -10.55 2.60 -10.17
CA THR A 157 -11.22 1.61 -11.03
C THR A 157 -11.83 0.47 -10.25
N ILE A 158 -11.09 -0.19 -9.37
CA ILE A 158 -11.53 -1.42 -8.70
C ILE A 158 -12.69 -1.19 -7.72
N PRO A 159 -12.62 -0.25 -6.77
CA PRO A 159 -13.73 -0.01 -5.85
C PRO A 159 -15.02 0.43 -6.56
N LEU A 160 -14.89 1.20 -7.62
CA LEU A 160 -16.04 1.63 -8.44
C LEU A 160 -16.68 0.45 -9.17
N GLU A 161 -15.89 -0.49 -9.68
CA GLU A 161 -16.36 -1.69 -10.38
C GLU A 161 -17.05 -2.67 -9.42
N LEU A 162 -16.49 -2.84 -8.22
CA LEU A 162 -16.95 -3.88 -7.29
C LEU A 162 -18.10 -3.45 -6.38
N ASP A 163 -18.17 -2.19 -6.00
CA ASP A 163 -19.08 -1.72 -4.94
C ASP A 163 -19.63 -0.30 -5.20
N ASP A 164 -19.56 0.17 -6.43
CA ASP A 164 -19.97 1.54 -6.81
C ASP A 164 -19.31 2.65 -5.96
N TRP A 165 -18.22 2.34 -5.27
CA TRP A 165 -17.54 3.31 -4.42
C TRP A 165 -16.53 4.14 -5.19
N SER A 166 -16.92 5.37 -5.46
CA SER A 166 -16.15 6.28 -6.28
C SER A 166 -15.12 7.08 -5.49
N ALA A 167 -13.86 7.00 -5.91
CA ALA A 167 -12.80 7.87 -5.41
C ALA A 167 -12.85 9.29 -6.01
N PHE A 168 -13.65 9.54 -7.03
CA PHE A 168 -13.67 10.84 -7.74
C PHE A 168 -14.26 11.99 -6.91
N GLY A 169 -15.22 11.71 -6.05
CA GLY A 169 -15.89 12.72 -5.23
C GLY A 169 -15.48 12.74 -3.75
N THR A 170 -14.51 11.93 -3.37
CA THR A 170 -14.12 11.72 -1.97
C THR A 170 -12.72 12.24 -1.71
N GLY A 171 -12.52 13.14 -0.74
CA GLY A 171 -11.20 13.55 -0.27
C GLY A 171 -10.53 12.42 0.51
N LEU A 172 -9.28 12.09 0.18
CA LEU A 172 -8.53 10.98 0.75
C LEU A 172 -7.19 11.49 1.32
N TYR A 173 -6.76 10.93 2.44
CA TYR A 173 -5.43 11.19 2.98
C TYR A 173 -4.36 10.75 1.98
N ASN A 174 -3.29 11.55 1.87
CA ASN A 174 -2.14 11.29 0.99
C ASN A 174 -2.44 11.25 -0.53
N GLU A 175 -3.65 11.58 -0.97
CA GLU A 175 -4.02 11.52 -2.40
C GLU A 175 -3.21 12.49 -3.28
N LEU A 176 -2.72 13.61 -2.72
CA LEU A 176 -1.89 14.58 -3.44
C LEU A 176 -0.56 14.00 -3.91
N ALA A 177 -0.14 12.84 -3.39
CA ALA A 177 0.99 12.09 -3.95
C ALA A 177 0.82 11.80 -5.45
N ALA A 178 -0.42 11.78 -5.97
CA ALA A 178 -0.71 11.60 -7.39
C ALA A 178 0.00 12.65 -8.27
N GLU A 179 0.05 13.90 -7.85
CA GLU A 179 0.70 14.98 -8.61
C GLU A 179 2.21 14.77 -8.72
N ASP A 180 2.84 14.34 -7.65
CA ASP A 180 4.27 14.07 -7.63
C ASP A 180 4.62 12.77 -8.38
N ILE A 181 3.76 11.76 -8.31
CA ILE A 181 3.88 10.54 -9.10
C ILE A 181 3.77 10.87 -10.59
N LEU A 182 2.84 11.73 -11.01
CA LEU A 182 2.71 12.18 -12.41
C LEU A 182 3.99 12.88 -12.91
N LYS A 183 4.58 13.77 -12.11
CA LYS A 183 5.86 14.43 -12.42
C LYS A 183 7.00 13.40 -12.53
N ALA A 184 7.03 12.42 -11.63
CA ALA A 184 8.04 11.37 -11.65
C ALA A 184 7.90 10.48 -12.90
N LEU A 185 6.69 10.10 -13.30
CA LEU A 185 6.43 9.34 -14.52
C LEU A 185 6.89 10.08 -15.78
N GLU A 186 6.70 11.40 -15.81
CA GLU A 186 7.22 12.25 -16.91
C GLU A 186 8.75 12.22 -16.94
N LYS A 187 9.39 12.44 -15.80
CA LYS A 187 10.86 12.39 -15.64
C LYS A 187 11.46 11.07 -16.06
N GLU A 188 10.80 9.96 -15.72
CA GLU A 188 11.26 8.60 -16.05
C GLU A 188 10.82 8.14 -17.46
N SER A 189 10.22 9.03 -18.26
CA SER A 189 9.78 8.73 -19.63
C SER A 189 8.79 7.57 -19.73
N MET A 190 7.79 7.56 -18.85
CA MET A 190 6.69 6.57 -18.81
C MET A 190 5.36 7.19 -19.31
N PRO A 191 5.23 7.58 -20.58
CA PRO A 191 4.11 8.39 -21.06
C PRO A 191 2.76 7.68 -20.97
N ASP A 192 2.70 6.39 -21.25
CA ASP A 192 1.43 5.64 -21.26
C ASP A 192 0.82 5.56 -19.86
N LEU A 193 1.66 5.24 -18.87
CA LEU A 193 1.23 5.14 -17.47
C LEU A 193 0.86 6.51 -16.91
N ARG A 194 1.67 7.54 -17.25
CA ARG A 194 1.38 8.95 -16.90
C ARG A 194 0.03 9.37 -17.45
N LEU A 195 -0.21 9.18 -18.75
CA LEU A 195 -1.44 9.62 -19.41
C LEU A 195 -2.68 8.92 -18.83
N ARG A 196 -2.57 7.63 -18.49
CA ARG A 196 -3.65 6.86 -17.87
C ARG A 196 -3.99 7.40 -16.48
N LEU A 197 -3.00 7.63 -15.62
CA LEU A 197 -3.20 8.18 -14.29
C LEU A 197 -3.74 9.62 -14.35
N GLU A 198 -3.18 10.48 -15.22
CA GLU A 198 -3.59 11.86 -15.40
C GLU A 198 -5.07 12.00 -15.81
N ARG A 199 -5.54 11.15 -16.72
CA ARG A 199 -6.97 11.14 -17.11
C ARG A 199 -7.90 10.83 -15.94
N LEU A 200 -7.50 9.95 -15.04
CA LEU A 200 -8.28 9.61 -13.86
C LEU A 200 -8.21 10.73 -12.82
N TRP A 201 -7.02 11.24 -12.56
CA TRP A 201 -6.79 12.33 -11.61
C TRP A 201 -7.55 13.61 -11.99
N ASN A 202 -7.55 13.99 -13.24
CA ASN A 202 -8.26 15.18 -13.72
C ASN A 202 -9.79 15.08 -13.68
N ARG A 203 -10.36 13.89 -13.40
CA ARG A 203 -11.79 13.71 -13.18
C ARG A 203 -12.18 13.86 -11.70
N LYS A 204 -11.20 13.88 -10.82
CA LYS A 204 -11.40 14.07 -9.38
C LYS A 204 -11.62 15.54 -9.02
#